data_ecb01451ab2c40f255bbab8857deec1f
#
_entry.id   ecb01451ab2c40f255bbab8857deec1f
#
_cell.length_a   1.000
_cell.length_b   1.000
_cell.length_c   1.000
_cell.angle_alpha   90.00
_cell.angle_beta   90.00
_cell.angle_gamma   90.00
#
_symmetry.space_group_name_H-M   'P 1'
#
loop_
_entity.id
_entity.type
_entity.pdbx_description
1 polymer ?
#
loop_
_entity_poly.entity_id
_entity_poly.type
_entity_poly.pdbx_seq_one_letter_code
_entity_poly.pdbx_strand_id
1 'polypeptide(L)'
;GYNQTKGRKILGKFKENDLRIIDVLGNAETLQYVRNDKDELIGIDKTRASNIHITLENNDIKTIGYIGKPDGKVYPEEEIHVNDRKFKGFHWRESERPTNKEEIFKHDPGDELMIQQDRIREREEKQKALRDAEKKRKQELEMKAMIQKQDSLSNLNNTQIKN
;
A
#
# COMPACT_ATOMS: atom_id res chain seq x y z
N GLY A 1 -8.70 -19.80 -14.82
CA GLY A 1 -8.71 -18.73 -13.82
C GLY A 1 -7.53 -17.80 -14.01
N TYR A 2 -7.56 -16.65 -13.34
CA TYR A 2 -6.51 -15.65 -13.41
C TYR A 2 -5.76 -15.61 -12.10
N ASN A 3 -4.42 -15.66 -12.13
CA ASN A 3 -3.60 -15.31 -11.00
C ASN A 3 -3.80 -13.82 -10.67
N GLN A 4 -4.01 -13.51 -9.41
CA GLN A 4 -4.37 -12.18 -8.98
C GLN A 4 -3.51 -11.75 -7.82
N THR A 5 -3.19 -10.47 -7.79
CA THR A 5 -2.43 -9.86 -6.70
C THR A 5 -3.06 -8.52 -6.34
N LYS A 6 -3.13 -8.24 -5.06
CA LYS A 6 -3.75 -7.03 -4.52
C LYS A 6 -2.93 -6.49 -3.35
N GLY A 7 -2.86 -5.17 -3.21
CA GLY A 7 -2.21 -4.48 -2.11
C GLY A 7 -2.54 -2.98 -2.15
N ARG A 8 -2.07 -2.21 -1.17
CA ARG A 8 -2.24 -0.76 -1.17
C ARG A 8 -1.42 -0.07 -2.25
N LYS A 9 -0.23 -0.62 -2.54
CA LYS A 9 0.67 -0.11 -3.57
C LYS A 9 1.35 -1.28 -4.24
N ILE A 10 1.43 -1.24 -5.57
CA ILE A 10 2.13 -2.23 -6.39
C ILE A 10 3.21 -1.47 -7.17
N LEU A 11 4.45 -1.93 -7.06
CA LEU A 11 5.61 -1.37 -7.75
C LEU A 11 6.23 -2.43 -8.65
N GLY A 12 6.31 -2.14 -9.93
CA GLY A 12 7.04 -2.95 -10.90
C GLY A 12 8.42 -2.37 -11.16
N LYS A 13 9.47 -3.22 -11.14
CA LYS A 13 10.83 -2.85 -11.52
C LYS A 13 11.21 -3.56 -12.80
N PHE A 14 11.60 -2.78 -13.78
CA PHE A 14 11.98 -3.25 -15.10
C PHE A 14 13.50 -3.20 -15.28
N LYS A 15 14.02 -4.17 -16.00
CA LYS A 15 15.40 -4.19 -16.52
C LYS A 15 15.35 -4.61 -17.99
N GLU A 16 15.92 -3.79 -18.87
CA GLU A 16 15.96 -4.06 -20.32
C GLU A 16 14.55 -4.30 -20.92
N ASN A 17 13.55 -3.50 -20.48
CA ASN A 17 12.12 -3.61 -20.80
C ASN A 17 11.40 -4.86 -20.26
N ASP A 18 12.07 -5.75 -19.54
CA ASP A 18 11.46 -6.89 -18.89
C ASP A 18 11.10 -6.57 -17.44
N LEU A 19 9.89 -6.95 -17.03
CA LEU A 19 9.48 -6.88 -15.63
C LEU A 19 10.24 -7.94 -14.83
N ARG A 20 11.03 -7.50 -13.85
CA ARG A 20 11.89 -8.38 -13.04
C ARG A 20 11.42 -8.52 -11.61
N ILE A 21 10.83 -7.49 -11.05
CA ILE A 21 10.39 -7.49 -9.66
C ILE A 21 9.03 -6.82 -9.57
N ILE A 22 8.14 -7.40 -8.76
CA ILE A 22 6.90 -6.78 -8.32
C ILE A 22 6.91 -6.74 -6.80
N ASP A 23 6.90 -5.54 -6.23
CA ASP A 23 6.72 -5.32 -4.80
C ASP A 23 5.24 -4.94 -4.54
N VAL A 24 4.54 -5.74 -3.74
CA VAL A 24 3.17 -5.48 -3.30
C VAL A 24 3.21 -5.07 -1.84
N LEU A 25 2.83 -3.84 -1.57
CA LEU A 25 3.00 -3.21 -0.27
C LEU A 25 1.66 -2.95 0.42
N GLY A 26 1.58 -3.34 1.67
CA GLY A 26 0.47 -3.07 2.59
C GLY A 26 -0.78 -3.91 2.30
N ASN A 27 -1.13 -4.79 3.26
CA ASN A 27 -2.25 -5.73 3.16
C ASN A 27 -2.23 -6.49 1.83
N ALA A 28 -1.06 -7.04 1.53
CA ALA A 28 -0.82 -7.74 0.29
C ALA A 28 -1.51 -9.11 0.29
N GLU A 29 -2.20 -9.43 -0.80
CA GLU A 29 -2.87 -10.71 -0.99
C GLU A 29 -2.56 -11.26 -2.38
N THR A 30 -2.39 -12.57 -2.46
CA THR A 30 -2.30 -13.32 -3.73
C THR A 30 -3.39 -14.37 -3.82
N LEU A 31 -3.83 -14.62 -5.02
CA LEU A 31 -4.65 -15.76 -5.40
C LEU A 31 -4.01 -16.39 -6.64
N GLN A 32 -3.58 -17.65 -6.52
CA GLN A 32 -2.82 -18.33 -7.56
C GLN A 32 -3.43 -19.68 -7.87
N TYR A 33 -3.54 -19.97 -9.14
CA TYR A 33 -3.92 -21.30 -9.66
C TYR A 33 -2.64 -22.13 -9.79
N VAL A 34 -2.41 -22.98 -8.79
CA VAL A 34 -1.21 -23.82 -8.70
C VAL A 34 -1.36 -25.03 -9.63
N ARG A 35 -0.38 -25.24 -10.49
CA ARG A 35 -0.36 -26.33 -11.46
C ARG A 35 0.84 -27.23 -11.22
N ASN A 36 0.70 -28.49 -11.58
CA ASN A 36 1.82 -29.42 -11.58
C ASN A 36 2.64 -29.34 -12.90
N ASP A 37 3.69 -30.16 -13.00
CA ASP A 37 4.57 -30.20 -14.18
C ASP A 37 3.86 -30.64 -15.47
N LYS A 38 2.66 -31.19 -15.36
CA LYS A 38 1.80 -31.57 -16.50
C LYS A 38 0.74 -30.52 -16.84
N ASP A 39 0.84 -29.32 -16.25
CA ASP A 39 -0.11 -28.23 -16.37
C ASP A 39 -1.53 -28.54 -15.84
N GLU A 40 -1.67 -29.56 -15.00
CA GLU A 40 -2.94 -29.88 -14.34
C GLU A 40 -3.12 -29.02 -13.10
N LEU A 41 -4.31 -28.47 -12.91
CA LEU A 41 -4.63 -27.65 -11.75
C LEU A 41 -4.69 -28.55 -10.49
N ILE A 42 -3.83 -28.26 -9.51
CA ILE A 42 -3.79 -29.00 -8.24
C ILE A 42 -4.47 -28.23 -7.09
N GLY A 43 -4.68 -26.94 -7.25
CA GLY A 43 -5.38 -26.16 -6.25
C GLY A 43 -5.26 -24.65 -6.45
N ILE A 44 -5.92 -23.92 -5.58
CA ILE A 44 -5.91 -22.47 -5.57
C ILE A 44 -5.29 -22.01 -4.26
N ASP A 45 -4.11 -21.39 -4.34
CA ASP A 45 -3.45 -20.77 -3.19
C ASP A 45 -4.02 -19.36 -2.95
N LYS A 46 -4.46 -19.13 -1.70
CA LYS A 46 -4.86 -17.80 -1.23
C LYS A 46 -3.97 -17.45 -0.05
N THR A 47 -3.07 -16.51 -0.27
CA THR A 47 -2.13 -16.08 0.76
C THR A 47 -2.18 -14.56 0.95
N ARG A 48 -2.15 -14.12 2.20
CA ARG A 48 -2.01 -12.72 2.62
C ARG A 48 -0.79 -12.54 3.48
N ALA A 49 -0.21 -11.34 3.37
CA ALA A 49 0.93 -10.91 4.18
C ALA A 49 0.93 -9.38 4.32
N SER A 50 1.83 -8.85 5.12
CA SER A 50 2.02 -7.39 5.16
C SER A 50 2.50 -6.86 3.81
N ASN A 51 3.47 -7.54 3.20
CA ASN A 51 4.01 -7.24 1.88
C ASN A 51 4.32 -8.54 1.13
N ILE A 52 4.39 -8.46 -0.19
CA ILE A 52 4.79 -9.59 -1.05
C ILE A 52 5.84 -9.08 -2.04
N HIS A 53 6.90 -9.89 -2.21
CA HIS A 53 7.97 -9.64 -3.16
C HIS A 53 7.99 -10.76 -4.20
N ILE A 54 7.77 -10.42 -5.46
CA ILE A 54 7.72 -11.37 -6.57
C ILE A 54 8.90 -11.10 -7.48
N THR A 55 9.69 -12.13 -7.78
CA THR A 55 10.73 -12.05 -8.81
C THR A 55 10.30 -12.81 -10.04
N LEU A 56 10.60 -12.23 -11.21
CA LEU A 56 10.29 -12.80 -12.50
C LEU A 56 11.56 -13.04 -13.31
N GLU A 57 11.53 -14.09 -14.10
CA GLU A 57 12.56 -14.41 -15.08
C GLU A 57 11.87 -14.88 -16.36
N ASN A 58 12.23 -14.30 -17.51
CA ASN A 58 11.60 -14.60 -18.81
C ASN A 58 10.05 -14.46 -18.81
N ASN A 59 9.52 -13.46 -18.11
CA ASN A 59 8.10 -13.21 -17.87
C ASN A 59 7.35 -14.25 -17.02
N ASP A 60 8.06 -15.25 -16.49
CA ASP A 60 7.50 -16.23 -15.57
C ASP A 60 7.86 -15.88 -14.11
N ILE A 61 6.98 -16.27 -13.19
CA ILE A 61 7.23 -16.09 -11.75
C ILE A 61 8.29 -17.09 -11.30
N LYS A 62 9.45 -16.57 -10.85
CA LYS A 62 10.55 -17.37 -10.30
C LYS A 62 10.37 -17.62 -8.81
N THR A 63 10.09 -16.57 -8.04
CA THR A 63 9.90 -16.67 -6.59
C THR A 63 8.82 -15.73 -6.10
N ILE A 64 8.16 -16.13 -5.01
CA ILE A 64 7.24 -15.28 -4.26
C ILE A 64 7.66 -15.32 -2.81
N GLY A 65 8.07 -14.17 -2.28
CA GLY A 65 8.42 -13.97 -0.88
C GLY A 65 7.30 -13.26 -0.14
N TYR A 66 6.78 -13.86 0.91
CA TYR A 66 5.78 -13.27 1.79
C TYR A 66 6.45 -12.68 3.02
N ILE A 67 6.20 -11.41 3.30
CA ILE A 67 6.87 -10.64 4.35
C ILE A 67 5.85 -10.18 5.38
N GLY A 68 6.10 -10.47 6.65
CA GLY A 68 5.31 -10.04 7.80
C GLY A 68 4.00 -10.84 7.96
N LYS A 69 4.04 -11.85 8.84
CA LYS A 69 2.91 -12.69 9.26
C LYS A 69 2.11 -13.26 8.07
N PRO A 70 2.72 -14.10 7.23
CA PRO A 70 1.99 -14.74 6.14
C PRO A 70 0.91 -15.67 6.70
N ASP A 71 -0.27 -15.60 6.09
CA ASP A 71 -1.40 -16.49 6.36
C ASP A 71 -1.94 -16.96 5.01
N GLY A 72 -1.75 -18.23 4.70
CA GLY A 72 -2.09 -18.80 3.41
C GLY A 72 -2.63 -20.21 3.50
N LYS A 73 -3.49 -20.55 2.55
CA LYS A 73 -4.05 -21.89 2.42
C LYS A 73 -4.22 -22.23 0.94
N VAL A 74 -3.84 -23.44 0.60
CA VAL A 74 -4.15 -24.05 -0.70
C VAL A 74 -5.45 -24.82 -0.59
N TYR A 75 -6.39 -24.49 -1.45
CA TYR A 75 -7.68 -25.14 -1.55
C TYR A 75 -7.71 -26.03 -2.80
N PRO A 76 -8.12 -27.30 -2.72
CA PRO A 76 -8.51 -28.05 -3.89
C PRO A 76 -9.58 -27.30 -4.68
N GLU A 77 -9.58 -27.43 -6.00
CA GLU A 77 -10.54 -26.67 -6.84
C GLU A 77 -11.99 -26.91 -6.45
N GLU A 78 -12.31 -28.13 -6.06
CA GLU A 78 -13.66 -28.56 -5.68
C GLU A 78 -14.14 -27.95 -4.35
N GLU A 79 -13.22 -27.65 -3.45
CA GLU A 79 -13.53 -27.12 -2.11
C GLU A 79 -13.71 -25.61 -2.06
N ILE A 80 -13.12 -24.87 -3.03
CA ILE A 80 -13.22 -23.42 -3.06
C ILE A 80 -14.49 -22.95 -3.78
N HIS A 81 -15.28 -22.15 -3.08
CA HIS A 81 -16.49 -21.58 -3.68
C HIS A 81 -16.15 -20.69 -4.88
N VAL A 82 -16.97 -20.70 -5.93
CA VAL A 82 -16.73 -19.95 -7.18
C VAL A 82 -16.49 -18.46 -6.94
N ASN A 83 -17.22 -17.85 -6.00
CA ASN A 83 -17.05 -16.45 -5.64
C ASN A 83 -15.70 -16.15 -4.98
N ASP A 84 -15.05 -17.15 -4.38
CA ASP A 84 -13.75 -17.05 -3.72
C ASP A 84 -12.57 -17.30 -4.65
N ARG A 85 -12.84 -17.70 -5.89
CA ARG A 85 -11.83 -17.93 -6.94
C ARG A 85 -11.34 -16.63 -7.59
N LYS A 86 -11.82 -15.49 -7.12
CA LYS A 86 -11.38 -14.15 -7.54
C LYS A 86 -11.54 -13.14 -6.42
N PHE A 87 -10.72 -12.10 -6.42
CA PHE A 87 -10.89 -11.01 -5.48
C PHE A 87 -12.17 -10.22 -5.76
N LYS A 88 -12.80 -9.73 -4.70
CA LYS A 88 -13.95 -8.82 -4.83
C LYS A 88 -13.56 -7.57 -5.61
N GLY A 89 -14.30 -7.25 -6.65
CA GLY A 89 -14.03 -6.12 -7.52
C GLY A 89 -13.05 -6.41 -8.67
N PHE A 90 -12.53 -7.64 -8.79
CA PHE A 90 -11.72 -8.03 -9.94
C PHE A 90 -12.58 -8.14 -11.21
N HIS A 91 -12.20 -7.38 -12.22
CA HIS A 91 -12.75 -7.45 -13.58
C HIS A 91 -11.60 -7.58 -14.57
N TRP A 92 -11.70 -8.59 -15.44
CA TRP A 92 -10.78 -8.72 -16.55
C TRP A 92 -11.21 -7.79 -17.67
N ARG A 93 -10.41 -6.76 -17.98
CA ARG A 93 -10.72 -5.72 -18.94
C ARG A 93 -9.89 -5.90 -20.22
N GLU A 94 -10.05 -7.04 -20.89
CA GLU A 94 -9.27 -7.38 -22.07
C GLU A 94 -9.51 -6.39 -23.23
N SER A 95 -10.74 -5.90 -23.38
CA SER A 95 -11.10 -4.90 -24.39
C SER A 95 -10.45 -3.54 -24.19
N GLU A 96 -9.98 -3.26 -22.97
CA GLU A 96 -9.30 -2.00 -22.61
C GLU A 96 -7.79 -2.14 -22.62
N ARG A 97 -7.28 -3.33 -22.93
CA ARG A 97 -5.83 -3.59 -22.99
C ARG A 97 -5.25 -2.86 -24.21
N PRO A 98 -4.22 -2.00 -24.04
CA PRO A 98 -3.53 -1.36 -25.14
C PRO A 98 -2.96 -2.42 -26.10
N THR A 99 -3.24 -2.29 -27.38
CA THR A 99 -2.77 -3.21 -28.41
C THR A 99 -1.46 -2.77 -29.06
N ASN A 100 -1.12 -1.47 -28.86
CA ASN A 100 0.11 -0.87 -29.39
C ASN A 100 0.63 0.20 -28.42
N LYS A 101 1.84 0.72 -28.70
CA LYS A 101 2.55 1.70 -27.86
C LYS A 101 1.79 3.02 -27.73
N GLU A 102 1.11 3.44 -28.77
CA GLU A 102 0.40 4.72 -28.86
C GLU A 102 -0.87 4.71 -28.00
N GLU A 103 -1.48 3.53 -27.82
CA GLU A 103 -2.68 3.37 -27.00
C GLU A 103 -2.42 3.49 -25.51
N ILE A 104 -1.18 3.26 -25.06
CA ILE A 104 -0.79 3.43 -23.64
C ILE A 104 -0.98 4.89 -23.18
N PHE A 105 -0.91 5.85 -24.12
CA PHE A 105 -1.05 7.28 -23.83
C PHE A 105 -2.47 7.82 -24.05
N LYS A 106 -3.43 6.97 -24.42
CA LYS A 106 -4.84 7.35 -24.45
C LYS A 106 -5.35 7.37 -23.01
N HIS A 107 -5.59 8.57 -22.49
CA HIS A 107 -6.18 8.75 -21.17
C HIS A 107 -7.61 8.24 -21.16
N ASP A 108 -7.92 7.28 -20.30
CA ASP A 108 -9.30 6.96 -19.94
C ASP A 108 -9.85 8.13 -19.08
N PRO A 109 -11.03 8.69 -19.39
CA PRO A 109 -11.66 9.71 -18.54
C PRO A 109 -11.82 9.25 -17.07
N GLY A 110 -11.89 7.94 -16.82
CA GLY A 110 -11.88 7.37 -15.47
C GLY A 110 -10.56 7.55 -14.74
N ASP A 111 -9.44 7.51 -15.44
CA ASP A 111 -8.11 7.70 -14.86
C ASP A 111 -7.91 9.16 -14.40
N GLU A 112 -8.43 10.14 -15.13
CA GLU A 112 -8.38 11.55 -14.72
C GLU A 112 -9.13 11.78 -13.40
N LEU A 113 -10.29 11.16 -13.24
CA LEU A 113 -11.08 11.27 -12.01
C LEU A 113 -10.32 10.65 -10.81
N MET A 114 -9.68 9.51 -11.02
CA MET A 114 -8.90 8.81 -9.98
C MET A 114 -7.65 9.61 -9.60
N ILE A 115 -6.92 10.16 -10.59
CA ILE A 115 -5.78 11.05 -10.37
C ILE A 115 -6.21 12.31 -9.62
N GLN A 116 -7.36 12.88 -9.93
CA GLN A 116 -7.89 14.03 -9.25
C GLN A 116 -8.26 13.73 -7.80
N GLN A 117 -8.88 12.59 -7.53
CA GLN A 117 -9.20 12.14 -6.15
C GLN A 117 -7.94 11.91 -5.32
N ASP A 118 -6.91 11.29 -5.89
CA ASP A 118 -5.63 11.08 -5.22
C ASP A 118 -4.93 12.40 -4.89
N ARG A 119 -4.95 13.39 -5.81
CA ARG A 119 -4.40 14.72 -5.55
C ARG A 119 -5.17 15.47 -4.44
N ILE A 120 -6.48 15.30 -4.37
CA ILE A 120 -7.30 15.89 -3.30
C ILE A 120 -6.91 15.27 -1.96
N ARG A 121 -6.83 13.94 -1.89
CA ARG A 121 -6.44 13.20 -0.67
C ARG A 121 -5.05 13.61 -0.19
N GLU A 122 -4.06 13.69 -1.08
CA GLU A 122 -2.71 14.15 -0.72
C GLU A 122 -2.70 15.58 -0.17
N ARG A 123 -3.52 16.48 -0.73
CA ARG A 123 -3.64 17.85 -0.22
C ARG A 123 -4.28 17.89 1.16
N GLU A 124 -5.30 17.10 1.40
CA GLU A 124 -5.97 17.00 2.70
C GLU A 124 -5.03 16.44 3.77
N GLU A 125 -4.26 15.40 3.45
CA GLU A 125 -3.26 14.83 4.34
C GLU A 125 -2.16 15.85 4.69
N LYS A 126 -1.65 16.60 3.70
CA LYS A 126 -0.67 17.68 3.92
C LYS A 126 -1.23 18.80 4.79
N GLN A 127 -2.48 19.22 4.54
CA GLN A 127 -3.12 20.25 5.35
C GLN A 127 -3.36 19.79 6.78
N LYS A 128 -3.74 18.53 6.98
CA LYS A 128 -3.91 17.94 8.32
C LYS A 128 -2.58 17.92 9.07
N ALA A 129 -1.52 17.45 8.44
CA ALA A 129 -0.17 17.43 9.03
C ALA A 129 0.31 18.84 9.42
N LEU A 130 0.03 19.84 8.58
CA LEU A 130 0.39 21.23 8.86
C LEU A 130 -0.36 21.77 10.10
N ARG A 131 -1.67 21.54 10.18
CA ARG A 131 -2.50 21.94 11.34
C ARG A 131 -2.05 21.25 12.63
N ASP A 132 -1.69 19.98 12.55
CA ASP A 132 -1.21 19.24 13.72
C ASP A 132 0.18 19.75 14.18
N ALA A 133 1.05 20.10 13.24
CA ALA A 133 2.33 20.74 13.53
C ALA A 133 2.17 22.14 14.17
N GLU A 134 1.25 22.94 13.65
CA GLU A 134 0.93 24.26 14.23
C GLU A 134 0.37 24.15 15.65
N LYS A 135 -0.54 23.19 15.90
CA LYS A 135 -1.07 22.94 17.24
C LYS A 135 0.04 22.55 18.23
N LYS A 136 0.93 21.65 17.82
CA LYS A 136 2.09 21.25 18.65
C LYS A 136 2.97 22.45 18.97
N ARG A 137 3.30 23.25 17.96
CA ARG A 137 4.13 24.45 18.16
C ARG A 137 3.49 25.48 19.11
N LYS A 138 2.17 25.65 19.01
CA LYS A 138 1.42 26.54 19.91
C LYS A 138 1.43 26.01 21.35
N GLN A 139 1.21 24.72 21.55
CA GLN A 139 1.28 24.08 22.88
C GLN A 139 2.69 24.16 23.49
N GLU A 140 3.74 24.00 22.70
CA GLU A 140 5.13 24.16 23.17
C GLU A 140 5.43 25.59 23.56
N LEU A 141 4.94 26.58 22.83
CA LEU A 141 5.10 28.00 23.18
C LEU A 141 4.35 28.37 24.47
N GLU A 142 3.13 27.89 24.62
CA GLU A 142 2.32 28.09 25.83
C GLU A 142 3.00 27.45 27.05
N MET A 143 3.52 26.23 26.89
CA MET A 143 4.26 25.56 27.97
C MET A 143 5.55 26.31 28.37
N LYS A 144 6.34 26.80 27.40
CA LYS A 144 7.51 27.59 27.64
C LYS A 144 7.18 28.92 28.39
N ALA A 145 6.10 29.58 28.00
CA ALA A 145 5.64 30.79 28.64
C ALA A 145 5.17 30.53 30.09
N MET A 146 4.52 29.39 30.38
CA MET A 146 4.17 29.00 31.76
C MET A 146 5.41 28.76 32.63
N ILE A 147 6.42 28.04 32.11
CA ILE A 147 7.66 27.76 32.83
C ILE A 147 8.37 29.07 33.16
N GLN A 148 8.52 29.99 32.20
CA GLN A 148 9.14 31.32 32.47
C GLN A 148 8.40 32.14 33.53
N LYS A 149 7.06 32.05 33.55
CA LYS A 149 6.24 32.73 34.57
C LYS A 149 6.46 32.12 35.95
N GLN A 150 6.62 30.83 36.06
CA GLN A 150 6.85 30.10 37.29
C GLN A 150 8.24 30.40 37.85
N ASP A 151 9.26 30.45 36.98
CA ASP A 151 10.63 30.80 37.37
C ASP A 151 10.74 32.26 37.85
N SER A 152 10.03 33.18 37.21
CA SER A 152 10.00 34.59 37.66
C SER A 152 9.31 34.78 39.02
N LEU A 153 8.23 34.02 39.29
CA LEU A 153 7.55 34.04 40.60
C LEU A 153 8.41 33.40 41.71
N SER A 154 9.14 32.34 41.43
CA SER A 154 10.04 31.70 42.39
C SER A 154 11.23 32.59 42.76
N ASN A 155 11.76 33.34 41.79
CA ASN A 155 12.82 34.31 42.01
C ASN A 155 12.37 35.52 42.83
N LEU A 156 11.14 35.99 42.65
CA LEU A 156 10.56 37.09 43.48
C LEU A 156 10.36 36.65 44.94
N ASN A 157 9.88 35.44 45.17
CA ASN A 157 9.70 34.91 46.53
C ASN A 157 11.03 34.67 47.25
N ASN A 158 12.08 34.26 46.57
CA ASN A 158 13.40 34.09 47.14
C ASN A 158 14.10 35.43 47.51
N THR A 159 13.70 36.52 46.86
CA THR A 159 14.22 37.86 47.17
C THR A 159 13.54 38.49 48.39
N GLN A 160 12.28 38.12 48.67
CA GLN A 160 11.55 38.63 49.87
C GLN A 160 11.90 37.90 51.17
N ILE A 161 12.54 36.73 51.11
CA ILE A 161 12.95 35.98 52.32
C ILE A 161 14.34 36.41 52.82
N LYS A 162 15.08 37.21 52.05
CA LYS A 162 16.46 37.69 52.42
C LYS A 162 16.53 39.13 52.98
N ASN A 163 15.41 39.76 53.19
CA ASN A 163 15.28 41.04 53.91
C ASN A 163 14.52 40.84 55.24
#